data_4740d2d8c2507cd56c913bd90eefcc39
#
_entry.id   4740d2d8c2507cd56c913bd90eefcc39
#
_cell.length_a   1.000
_cell.length_b   1.000
_cell.length_c   1.000
_cell.angle_alpha   90.00
_cell.angle_beta   90.00
_cell.angle_gamma   90.00
#
_symmetry.space_group_name_H-M   'P 1'
#
loop_
_entity.id
_entity.type
_entity.pdbx_description
1 polymer ?
#
loop_
_entity_poly.entity_id
_entity_poly.type
_entity_poly.pdbx_seq_one_letter_code
_entity_poly.pdbx_strand_id
1 'polypeptide(L)'
;MVLIKGGQMKQKIIKPGVVRRIAEKIADEGINIPKETVDICLTAFLDTVADILSEGDSVVLKGYMNIYPKQYKAKEVKNVADQSRVYIPAHYKARIKTGTKLNVACKDLKGEK
;
A
#
# COMPACT_ATOMS: atom_id res chain seq x y z
N MET A 1 23.03 -0.20 16.47
CA MET A 1 22.65 0.22 16.30
C MET A 1 22.13 0.83 16.20
N VAL A 2 22.18 1.26 16.18
CA VAL A 2 21.76 1.91 16.08
C VAL A 2 21.02 2.37 16.09
N LEU A 3 20.97 2.76 16.19
CA LEU A 3 20.33 3.26 16.24
C LEU A 3 19.60 3.84 16.14
N ILE A 4 19.37 4.20 15.92
CA ILE A 4 18.79 4.87 15.92
C ILE A 4 17.82 5.02 15.95
N LYS A 5 17.58 5.12 16.22
CA LYS A 5 16.71 5.21 16.24
C LYS A 5 15.83 5.98 16.02
N GLY A 6 15.50 6.00 16.40
CA GLY A 6 14.33 6.54 16.29
C GLY A 6 14.22 7.60 15.39
N GLY A 7 13.70 7.77 14.72
CA GLY A 7 13.46 8.82 13.86
C GLY A 7 14.52 9.11 13.02
N GLN A 8 15.50 8.38 13.18
CA GLN A 8 16.47 8.71 12.44
C GLN A 8 16.23 8.43 11.10
N MET A 9 16.62 7.50 10.50
CA MET A 9 16.59 7.28 9.09
C MET A 9 15.34 6.59 8.69
N LYS A 10 14.52 7.22 7.92
CA LYS A 10 13.34 6.59 7.36
C LYS A 10 13.75 5.82 6.13
N GLN A 11 13.25 4.61 5.99
CA GLN A 11 13.59 3.76 4.89
C GLN A 11 12.39 3.44 4.05
N LYS A 12 12.61 3.26 2.77
CA LYS A 12 11.61 2.68 1.90
C LYS A 12 11.90 1.20 1.82
N ILE A 13 10.94 0.39 2.20
CA ILE A 13 11.11 -1.05 2.11
C ILE A 13 10.48 -1.49 0.80
N ILE A 14 11.29 -1.93 -0.12
CA ILE A 14 10.79 -2.37 -1.41
C ILE A 14 10.47 -3.86 -1.35
N LYS A 15 9.92 -4.40 -2.43
CA LYS A 15 9.39 -5.75 -2.43
C LYS A 15 10.35 -6.82 -1.89
N PRO A 16 11.62 -6.88 -2.29
CA PRO A 16 12.50 -7.91 -1.72
C PRO A 16 12.64 -7.80 -0.21
N GLY A 17 12.65 -6.57 0.32
CA GLY A 17 12.71 -6.39 1.76
C GLY A 17 11.44 -6.86 2.44
N VAL A 18 10.28 -6.63 1.81
CA VAL A 18 9.02 -7.10 2.37
C VAL A 18 9.00 -8.62 2.38
N VAL A 19 9.43 -9.25 1.29
CA VAL A 19 9.48 -10.71 1.20
C VAL A 19 10.34 -11.28 2.32
N ARG A 20 11.51 -10.69 2.54
CA ARG A 20 12.41 -11.17 3.58
C ARG A 20 11.76 -11.06 4.95
N ARG A 21 11.11 -9.95 5.23
CA ARG A 21 10.48 -9.77 6.52
C ARG A 21 9.30 -10.70 6.73
N ILE A 22 8.56 -11.00 5.66
CA ILE A 22 7.47 -11.97 5.75
C ILE A 22 8.03 -13.34 6.08
N ALA A 23 9.08 -13.74 5.39
CA ALA A 23 9.68 -15.06 5.62
C ALA A 23 10.19 -15.17 7.05
N GLU A 24 10.78 -14.08 7.59
CA GLU A 24 11.27 -14.08 8.96
C GLU A 24 10.12 -14.19 9.95
N LYS A 25 9.02 -13.51 9.67
CA LYS A 25 7.88 -13.57 10.57
C LYS A 25 7.26 -14.96 10.59
N ILE A 26 7.20 -15.60 9.44
CA ILE A 26 6.70 -16.97 9.35
C ILE A 26 7.64 -17.92 10.08
N ALA A 27 8.94 -17.69 9.96
CA ALA A 27 9.91 -18.52 10.65
C ALA A 27 9.76 -18.44 12.16
N ASP A 28 9.34 -17.28 12.67
CA ASP A 28 9.09 -17.13 14.10
C ASP A 28 7.97 -18.04 14.57
N GLU A 29 7.10 -18.48 13.67
CA GLU A 29 6.03 -19.40 13.99
C GLU A 29 6.48 -20.84 13.87
N GLY A 30 7.76 -21.08 13.59
CA GLY A 30 8.27 -22.43 13.46
C GLY A 30 8.12 -23.02 12.09
N ILE A 31 7.82 -22.20 11.10
CA ILE A 31 7.59 -22.68 9.74
C ILE A 31 8.67 -22.12 8.83
N ASN A 32 9.30 -23.00 8.07
CA ASN A 32 10.31 -22.58 7.10
C ASN A 32 9.72 -22.54 5.71
N ILE A 33 9.68 -21.38 5.11
CA ILE A 33 9.21 -21.24 3.73
C ILE A 33 10.29 -20.53 2.94
N PRO A 34 10.65 -21.04 1.77
CA PRO A 34 11.65 -20.37 0.95
C PRO A 34 11.18 -18.98 0.53
N LYS A 35 12.12 -18.06 0.42
CA LYS A 35 11.78 -16.71 0.03
C LYS A 35 11.12 -16.66 -1.34
N GLU A 36 11.51 -17.55 -2.22
CA GLU A 36 10.90 -17.62 -3.55
C GLU A 36 9.40 -17.90 -3.45
N THR A 37 9.04 -18.79 -2.54
CA THR A 37 7.62 -19.10 -2.34
C THR A 37 6.88 -17.90 -1.79
N VAL A 38 7.48 -17.18 -0.85
CA VAL A 38 6.87 -15.97 -0.29
C VAL A 38 6.70 -14.93 -1.38
N ASP A 39 7.71 -14.78 -2.22
CA ASP A 39 7.64 -13.79 -3.30
C ASP A 39 6.51 -14.11 -4.26
N ILE A 40 6.36 -15.37 -4.62
CA ILE A 40 5.27 -15.79 -5.50
C ILE A 40 3.92 -15.50 -4.87
N CYS A 41 3.78 -15.79 -3.58
CA CYS A 41 2.53 -15.57 -2.89
C CYS A 41 2.21 -14.07 -2.82
N LEU A 42 3.20 -13.24 -2.55
CA LEU A 42 2.97 -11.80 -2.47
C LEU A 42 2.58 -11.26 -3.84
N THR A 43 3.28 -11.69 -4.90
CA THR A 43 2.94 -11.26 -6.23
C THR A 43 1.53 -11.69 -6.61
N ALA A 44 1.17 -12.93 -6.28
CA ALA A 44 -0.17 -13.42 -6.58
C ALA A 44 -1.22 -12.63 -5.83
N PHE A 45 -0.93 -12.26 -4.59
CA PHE A 45 -1.84 -11.44 -3.82
C PHE A 45 -2.08 -10.09 -4.50
N LEU A 46 -0.99 -9.44 -4.90
CA LEU A 46 -1.10 -8.12 -5.51
C LEU A 46 -1.83 -8.19 -6.85
N ASP A 47 -1.53 -9.21 -7.64
CA ASP A 47 -2.21 -9.39 -8.92
C ASP A 47 -3.69 -9.70 -8.71
N THR A 48 -4.00 -10.47 -7.68
CA THR A 48 -5.39 -10.79 -7.36
C THR A 48 -6.16 -9.53 -6.98
N VAL A 49 -5.54 -8.64 -6.20
CA VAL A 49 -6.16 -7.37 -5.86
C VAL A 49 -6.46 -6.58 -7.13
N ALA A 50 -5.50 -6.55 -8.06
CA ALA A 50 -5.71 -5.82 -9.31
C ALA A 50 -6.87 -6.42 -10.10
N ASP A 51 -6.98 -7.75 -10.13
CA ASP A 51 -8.07 -8.40 -10.84
C ASP A 51 -9.42 -8.06 -10.23
N ILE A 52 -9.50 -8.10 -8.91
CA ILE A 52 -10.75 -7.80 -8.22
C ILE A 52 -11.18 -6.37 -8.51
N LEU A 53 -10.25 -5.44 -8.45
CA LEU A 53 -10.58 -4.05 -8.72
C LEU A 53 -11.00 -3.84 -10.17
N SER A 54 -10.41 -4.60 -11.10
CA SER A 54 -10.77 -4.46 -12.50
C SER A 54 -12.20 -4.90 -12.78
N GLU A 55 -12.76 -5.71 -11.89
CA GLU A 55 -14.16 -6.14 -12.00
C GLU A 55 -15.10 -5.17 -11.29
N GLY A 56 -14.57 -4.11 -10.71
CA GLY A 56 -15.40 -3.16 -10.00
C GLY A 56 -15.64 -3.51 -8.54
N ASP A 57 -15.01 -4.57 -8.06
CA ASP A 57 -15.22 -5.03 -6.71
C ASP A 57 -14.19 -4.44 -5.76
N SER A 58 -14.43 -4.60 -4.47
CA SER A 58 -13.54 -4.10 -3.44
C SER A 58 -12.90 -5.27 -2.69
N VAL A 59 -11.72 -5.00 -2.13
CA VAL A 59 -11.03 -5.97 -1.28
C VAL A 59 -11.10 -5.44 0.14
N VAL A 60 -11.65 -6.24 1.04
CA VAL A 60 -11.76 -5.86 2.44
C VAL A 60 -10.89 -6.79 3.27
N LEU A 61 -9.83 -6.23 3.83
CA LEU A 61 -8.93 -6.97 4.72
C LEU A 61 -9.17 -6.43 6.12
N LYS A 62 -10.09 -7.06 6.80
CA LYS A 62 -10.61 -6.54 8.06
C LYS A 62 -9.51 -6.20 9.04
N GLY A 63 -9.53 -4.99 9.55
CA GLY A 63 -8.53 -4.53 10.49
C GLY A 63 -7.30 -3.93 9.84
N TYR A 64 -7.06 -4.22 8.57
CA TYR A 64 -5.87 -3.74 7.89
C TYR A 64 -6.18 -2.68 6.86
N MET A 65 -6.97 -3.00 5.88
CA MET A 65 -7.25 -2.02 4.83
C MET A 65 -8.42 -2.45 3.96
N ASN A 66 -9.03 -1.45 3.34
CA ASN A 66 -10.01 -1.66 2.29
C ASN A 66 -9.43 -1.06 1.03
N ILE A 67 -9.48 -1.80 -0.05
CA ILE A 67 -8.99 -1.33 -1.34
C ILE A 67 -10.18 -1.34 -2.28
N TYR A 68 -10.47 -0.21 -2.91
CA TYR A 68 -11.67 -0.09 -3.72
C TYR A 68 -11.44 0.84 -4.89
N PRO A 69 -12.19 0.66 -5.98
CA PRO A 69 -12.15 1.60 -7.08
C PRO A 69 -13.01 2.80 -6.74
N LYS A 70 -12.47 3.98 -6.83
CA LYS A 70 -13.21 5.20 -6.57
C LYS A 70 -13.42 5.94 -7.86
N GLN A 71 -14.67 6.35 -8.11
CA GLN A 71 -14.99 7.10 -9.29
C GLN A 71 -14.68 8.57 -9.10
N TYR A 72 -14.04 9.16 -10.08
CA TYR A 72 -13.78 10.59 -10.12
C TYR A 72 -14.54 11.18 -11.29
N LYS A 73 -15.27 12.26 -11.03
CA LYS A 73 -16.05 12.90 -12.08
C LYS A 73 -15.14 13.67 -13.02
N ALA A 74 -15.60 13.83 -14.23
CA ALA A 74 -14.90 14.68 -15.19
C ALA A 74 -14.82 16.11 -14.66
N LYS A 75 -13.72 16.76 -14.96
CA LYS A 75 -13.56 18.15 -14.54
C LYS A 75 -12.55 18.83 -15.43
N GLU A 76 -12.56 20.15 -15.39
CA GLU A 76 -11.55 20.95 -16.04
C GLU A 76 -10.69 21.59 -14.98
N VAL A 77 -9.40 21.60 -15.19
CA VAL A 77 -8.50 22.29 -14.29
C VAL A 77 -7.68 23.27 -15.12
N LYS A 78 -7.26 24.33 -14.47
CA LYS A 78 -6.47 25.35 -15.12
C LYS A 78 -5.00 25.09 -14.86
N ASN A 79 -4.23 25.08 -15.94
CA ASN A 79 -2.80 24.93 -15.78
C ASN A 79 -2.21 26.27 -15.39
N VAL A 80 -1.70 26.36 -14.18
CA VAL A 80 -1.20 27.62 -13.67
C VAL A 80 -0.04 28.14 -14.48
N ALA A 81 0.78 27.24 -15.00
CA ALA A 81 1.97 27.67 -15.71
C ALA A 81 1.67 28.40 -17.00
N ASP A 82 0.72 27.92 -17.78
CA ASP A 82 0.46 28.52 -19.09
C ASP A 82 -0.98 28.96 -19.28
N GLN A 83 -1.77 28.94 -18.22
CA GLN A 83 -3.14 29.40 -18.25
C GLN A 83 -4.07 28.57 -19.11
N SER A 84 -3.61 27.45 -19.60
CA SER A 84 -4.47 26.62 -20.42
C SER A 84 -5.39 25.80 -19.53
N ARG A 85 -6.46 25.28 -20.13
CA ARG A 85 -7.38 24.43 -19.42
C ARG A 85 -7.15 23.00 -19.84
N VAL A 86 -7.14 22.11 -18.86
CA VAL A 86 -6.96 20.69 -19.13
C VAL A 86 -8.24 19.97 -18.73
N TYR A 87 -8.81 19.20 -19.64
CA TYR A 87 -10.00 18.43 -19.36
C TYR A 87 -9.59 17.05 -18.86
N ILE A 88 -10.09 16.69 -17.70
CA ILE A 88 -9.83 15.37 -17.14
C ILE A 88 -11.13 14.59 -17.20
N PRO A 89 -11.20 13.54 -18.04
CA PRO A 89 -12.44 12.78 -18.15
C PRO A 89 -12.74 11.99 -16.88
N ALA A 90 -13.98 11.60 -16.74
CA ALA A 90 -14.37 10.75 -15.63
C ALA A 90 -13.56 9.46 -15.67
N HIS A 91 -13.16 8.98 -14.53
CA HIS A 91 -12.33 7.80 -14.48
C HIS A 91 -12.41 7.17 -13.10
N TYR A 92 -11.88 5.97 -12.96
CA TYR A 92 -11.78 5.29 -11.68
C TYR A 92 -10.32 5.16 -11.30
N LYS A 93 -10.06 5.22 -10.02
CA LYS A 93 -8.73 4.98 -9.49
C LYS A 93 -8.85 4.08 -8.28
N ALA A 94 -7.83 3.28 -8.04
CA ALA A 94 -7.76 2.49 -6.83
C ALA A 94 -7.49 3.40 -5.64
N ARG A 95 -8.21 3.17 -4.55
CA ARG A 95 -8.00 3.89 -3.31
C ARG A 95 -7.86 2.89 -2.18
N ILE A 96 -7.09 3.24 -1.19
CA ILE A 96 -6.87 2.40 -0.03
C ILE A 96 -7.25 3.19 1.20
N LYS A 97 -8.11 2.57 2.03
CA LYS A 97 -8.46 3.16 3.31
C LYS A 97 -7.86 2.27 4.38
N THR A 98 -7.04 2.85 5.24
CA THR A 98 -6.35 2.05 6.25
C THR A 98 -7.29 1.68 7.38
N GLY A 99 -7.03 0.52 7.96
CA GLY A 99 -7.83 0.04 9.07
C GLY A 99 -7.14 0.29 10.40
N THR A 100 -7.80 -0.19 11.44
CA THR A 100 -7.35 0.07 12.80
C THR A 100 -5.96 -0.46 13.08
N LYS A 101 -5.65 -1.65 12.60
CA LYS A 101 -4.34 -2.25 12.92
C LYS A 101 -3.20 -1.45 12.34
N LEU A 102 -3.38 -0.92 11.13
CA LEU A 102 -2.31 -0.13 10.54
C LEU A 102 -2.21 1.22 11.20
N ASN A 103 -3.34 1.83 11.56
CA ASN A 103 -3.31 3.12 12.22
C ASN A 103 -2.70 3.02 13.61
N VAL A 104 -2.99 1.95 14.32
CA VAL A 104 -2.41 1.75 15.64
C VAL A 104 -0.89 1.56 15.53
N ALA A 105 -0.44 0.89 14.49
CA ALA A 105 1.00 0.68 14.30
C ALA A 105 1.75 1.99 14.15
N CYS A 106 1.10 3.03 13.62
CA CYS A 106 1.74 4.32 13.44
C CYS A 106 1.52 5.28 14.60
N LYS A 107 0.70 4.89 15.55
CA LYS A 107 0.24 5.81 16.57
C LYS A 107 1.35 6.44 17.39
N ASP A 108 2.39 5.69 17.67
CA ASP A 108 3.45 6.16 18.54
C ASP A 108 4.60 6.80 17.82
N LEU A 109 4.50 6.97 16.51
CA LEU A 109 5.57 7.62 15.79
C LEU A 109 5.63 9.10 16.18
N LYS A 110 6.84 9.59 16.36
CA LYS A 110 7.00 11.00 16.65
C LYS A 110 6.97 11.75 15.36
N GLY A 111 5.96 12.53 15.21
CA GLY A 111 5.84 13.29 14.00
C GLY A 111 6.73 14.46 13.98
N GLU A 112 7.11 14.83 12.79
CA GLU A 112 7.74 16.07 12.64
C GLU A 112 6.68 16.93 12.26
N LYS A 113 6.35 17.83 12.92
CA LYS A 113 5.19 18.57 12.59
C LYS A 113 5.42 19.65 11.69
#